data_c804a90dc71449184f3145c7a1d38305
#
_entry.id   c804a90dc71449184f3145c7a1d38305
#
_cell.length_a   1.000
_cell.length_b   1.000
_cell.length_c   1.000
_cell.angle_alpha   90.00
_cell.angle_beta   90.00
_cell.angle_gamma   90.00
#
_symmetry.space_group_name_H-M   'P 1'
#
loop_
_entity.id
_entity.type
_entity.pdbx_description
1 polymer ?
#
loop_
_entity_poly.entity_id
_entity_poly.type
_entity_poly.pdbx_seq_one_letter_code
_entity_poly.pdbx_strand_id
1 'polypeptide(L)'
;MKIETYIDSLVSYAMNTGLAEPEDHQVLLNRLLDLLGMEDYTPSEEVLTEDLEEILAGILSYAVEKGLCEDGITARDIFDTRIMGALTPMPREVIRTFRELYAEDPVKATDWYYKFSCDTDYIRRYRIAKDMRWKYASEYGLMDITINLSKPEKDPKAIAAAKNAPQTAYPKCQLCRENEGYAGRMNHPARANHRIVPIKVCGADWCLQYSPYVYYNEHCIVFNGAHVPMKIDKAAFEKLLDFVRVFPHYFVGSNADLPIVGGSILSHEHFQGGHYTFAMETAPVERSVTFRGFEDVQAGIVKWPMSVIRLQGSDPARLAALADKILLTWRGYTDEAVGVIAFDGEPHNTITPIARRRGEDYELDLVLRCNITTEEHPMGVFHPHADKHHIKKENIGLIEVMGLAVLPSRLKQELTDLAKAAVDGVDISADETLGKHAPWLAELKKTYTFTGENAMEILLQETGKVFAAVLEDAGVYKNTPEGRAAFLRFAAYVDRA
;
A
#
# COMPACT_ATOMS: atom_id res chain seq x y z
N MET A 1 -28.60 9.60 -22.07
CA MET A 1 -29.45 9.18 -20.93
C MET A 1 -29.82 10.45 -20.15
N LYS A 2 -31.02 10.55 -19.61
CA LYS A 2 -31.44 11.72 -18.81
C LYS A 2 -30.88 11.63 -17.40
N ILE A 3 -30.82 12.75 -16.68
CA ILE A 3 -30.28 12.77 -15.30
C ILE A 3 -31.12 11.92 -14.35
N GLU A 4 -32.44 11.88 -14.56
CA GLU A 4 -33.36 11.07 -13.78
C GLU A 4 -33.04 9.57 -13.90
N THR A 5 -32.65 9.10 -15.09
CA THR A 5 -32.22 7.71 -15.29
C THR A 5 -30.97 7.35 -14.46
N TYR A 6 -30.00 8.26 -14.40
CA TYR A 6 -28.81 8.04 -13.57
C TYR A 6 -29.12 8.07 -12.06
N ILE A 7 -30.05 8.95 -11.63
CA ILE A 7 -30.50 9.00 -10.24
C ILE A 7 -31.20 7.70 -9.86
N ASP A 8 -32.14 7.23 -10.69
CA ASP A 8 -32.88 5.98 -10.44
C ASP A 8 -31.95 4.77 -10.47
N SER A 9 -30.99 4.76 -11.41
CA SER A 9 -29.96 3.74 -11.48
C SER A 9 -29.10 3.71 -10.19
N LEU A 10 -28.73 4.87 -9.66
CA LEU A 10 -27.91 4.96 -8.45
C LEU A 10 -28.68 4.54 -7.21
N VAL A 11 -29.96 4.89 -7.08
CA VAL A 11 -30.82 4.43 -5.98
C VAL A 11 -31.02 2.92 -6.07
N SER A 12 -31.27 2.38 -7.28
CA SER A 12 -31.34 0.93 -7.51
C SER A 12 -30.04 0.22 -7.15
N TYR A 13 -28.89 0.79 -7.52
CA TYR A 13 -27.58 0.30 -7.15
C TYR A 13 -27.43 0.18 -5.62
N ALA A 14 -27.81 1.19 -4.86
CA ALA A 14 -27.73 1.18 -3.41
C ALA A 14 -28.57 0.04 -2.80
N MET A 15 -29.77 -0.23 -3.34
CA MET A 15 -30.62 -1.37 -2.92
C MET A 15 -29.96 -2.71 -3.27
N ASN A 16 -29.52 -2.87 -4.53
CA ASN A 16 -28.97 -4.12 -5.03
C ASN A 16 -27.65 -4.53 -4.33
N THR A 17 -26.88 -3.55 -3.86
CA THR A 17 -25.63 -3.79 -3.12
C THR A 17 -25.82 -3.95 -1.62
N GLY A 18 -27.01 -3.63 -1.09
CA GLY A 18 -27.31 -3.66 0.34
C GLY A 18 -26.77 -2.46 1.12
N LEU A 19 -26.46 -1.35 0.43
CA LEU A 19 -26.17 -0.06 1.07
C LEU A 19 -27.42 0.59 1.64
N ALA A 20 -28.59 0.24 1.15
CA ALA A 20 -29.90 0.74 1.57
C ALA A 20 -30.97 -0.35 1.51
N GLU A 21 -32.00 -0.17 2.33
CA GLU A 21 -33.20 -0.99 2.34
C GLU A 21 -34.32 -0.27 1.53
N PRO A 22 -35.37 -0.99 1.08
CA PRO A 22 -36.46 -0.39 0.33
C PRO A 22 -37.12 0.81 1.01
N GLU A 23 -37.14 0.84 2.34
CA GLU A 23 -37.69 1.92 3.16
C GLU A 23 -36.87 3.22 3.06
N ASP A 24 -35.60 3.13 2.65
CA ASP A 24 -34.69 4.27 2.49
C ASP A 24 -34.88 5.00 1.16
N HIS A 25 -35.57 4.38 0.18
CA HIS A 25 -35.70 4.85 -1.20
C HIS A 25 -36.00 6.36 -1.30
N GLN A 26 -37.06 6.81 -0.66
CA GLN A 26 -37.51 8.21 -0.79
C GLN A 26 -36.51 9.20 -0.18
N VAL A 27 -35.87 8.80 0.91
CA VAL A 27 -34.85 9.65 1.58
C VAL A 27 -33.62 9.78 0.70
N LEU A 28 -33.15 8.69 0.09
CA LEU A 28 -31.99 8.68 -0.80
C LEU A 28 -32.26 9.51 -2.06
N LEU A 29 -33.41 9.31 -2.68
CA LEU A 29 -33.84 10.09 -3.83
C LEU A 29 -33.80 11.60 -3.51
N ASN A 30 -34.45 12.03 -2.44
CA ASN A 30 -34.52 13.44 -2.06
C ASN A 30 -33.12 14.02 -1.72
N ARG A 31 -32.22 13.23 -1.11
CA ARG A 31 -30.82 13.65 -0.87
C ARG A 31 -30.07 13.89 -2.19
N LEU A 32 -30.27 13.03 -3.19
CA LEU A 32 -29.65 13.18 -4.49
C LEU A 32 -30.20 14.40 -5.23
N LEU A 33 -31.50 14.63 -5.18
CA LEU A 33 -32.13 15.83 -5.78
C LEU A 33 -31.57 17.12 -5.14
N ASP A 34 -31.45 17.16 -3.81
CA ASP A 34 -30.86 18.29 -3.08
C ASP A 34 -29.42 18.55 -3.51
N LEU A 35 -28.59 17.49 -3.56
CA LEU A 35 -27.18 17.59 -3.98
C LEU A 35 -27.01 18.05 -5.44
N LEU A 36 -27.97 17.74 -6.30
CA LEU A 36 -27.99 18.10 -7.71
C LEU A 36 -28.74 19.40 -7.99
N GLY A 37 -29.28 20.07 -6.95
CA GLY A 37 -30.04 21.31 -7.09
C GLY A 37 -31.29 21.15 -7.92
N MET A 38 -31.96 20.00 -7.89
CA MET A 38 -33.16 19.68 -8.63
C MET A 38 -34.41 19.96 -7.79
N GLU A 39 -35.29 20.86 -8.28
CA GLU A 39 -36.56 21.17 -7.63
C GLU A 39 -37.73 20.31 -8.14
N ASP A 40 -37.54 19.65 -9.28
CA ASP A 40 -38.54 18.78 -9.91
C ASP A 40 -37.90 17.43 -10.34
N TYR A 41 -38.74 16.38 -10.34
CA TYR A 41 -38.27 15.03 -10.67
C TYR A 41 -39.44 14.20 -11.22
N THR A 42 -39.18 13.51 -12.31
CA THR A 42 -40.07 12.49 -12.86
C THR A 42 -39.31 11.16 -12.98
N PRO A 43 -39.81 10.04 -12.43
CA PRO A 43 -39.19 8.75 -12.59
C PRO A 43 -38.86 8.42 -14.05
N SER A 44 -37.69 7.81 -14.27
CA SER A 44 -37.26 7.46 -15.62
C SER A 44 -38.11 6.32 -16.20
N GLU A 45 -38.47 6.41 -17.47
CA GLU A 45 -39.07 5.34 -18.26
C GLU A 45 -37.97 4.54 -19.03
N GLU A 46 -36.72 5.00 -18.98
CA GLU A 46 -35.59 4.36 -19.66
C GLU A 46 -35.06 3.15 -18.88
N VAL A 47 -34.35 2.26 -19.56
CA VAL A 47 -33.69 1.12 -18.92
C VAL A 47 -32.57 1.64 -18.04
N LEU A 48 -32.56 1.18 -16.77
CA LEU A 48 -31.52 1.55 -15.81
C LEU A 48 -30.21 0.84 -16.14
N THR A 49 -29.09 1.51 -15.89
CA THR A 49 -27.76 0.90 -15.96
C THR A 49 -27.30 0.44 -14.58
N GLU A 50 -26.58 -0.68 -14.52
CA GLU A 50 -25.98 -1.22 -13.29
C GLU A 50 -24.49 -0.85 -13.17
N ASP A 51 -23.92 -0.24 -14.21
CA ASP A 51 -22.50 0.17 -14.23
C ASP A 51 -22.30 1.45 -13.42
N LEU A 52 -21.68 1.34 -12.26
CA LEU A 52 -21.44 2.48 -11.37
C LEU A 52 -20.53 3.56 -11.99
N GLU A 53 -19.52 3.16 -12.81
CA GLU A 53 -18.67 4.14 -13.51
C GLU A 53 -19.51 4.98 -14.48
N GLU A 54 -20.44 4.36 -15.23
CA GLU A 54 -21.35 5.04 -16.15
C GLU A 54 -22.32 5.95 -15.39
N ILE A 55 -22.94 5.45 -14.31
CA ILE A 55 -23.87 6.22 -13.47
C ILE A 55 -23.20 7.49 -12.94
N LEU A 56 -22.04 7.34 -12.30
CA LEU A 56 -21.31 8.48 -11.72
C LEU A 56 -20.79 9.44 -12.79
N ALA A 57 -20.33 8.95 -13.94
CA ALA A 57 -19.89 9.78 -15.05
C ALA A 57 -21.05 10.64 -15.59
N GLY A 58 -22.27 10.08 -15.69
CA GLY A 58 -23.47 10.80 -16.10
C GLY A 58 -23.87 11.90 -15.11
N ILE A 59 -23.90 11.57 -13.82
CA ILE A 59 -24.20 12.52 -12.74
C ILE A 59 -23.16 13.65 -12.70
N LEU A 60 -21.86 13.32 -12.80
CA LEU A 60 -20.77 14.31 -12.81
C LEU A 60 -20.85 15.23 -14.03
N SER A 61 -21.21 14.71 -15.19
CA SER A 61 -21.39 15.52 -16.41
C SER A 61 -22.51 16.55 -16.24
N TYR A 62 -23.63 16.12 -15.68
CA TYR A 62 -24.72 17.03 -15.32
C TYR A 62 -24.28 18.07 -14.29
N ALA A 63 -23.57 17.67 -13.24
CA ALA A 63 -23.11 18.58 -12.19
C ALA A 63 -22.15 19.67 -12.74
N VAL A 64 -21.24 19.28 -13.65
CA VAL A 64 -20.36 20.24 -14.33
C VAL A 64 -21.15 21.19 -15.23
N GLU A 65 -22.08 20.67 -16.02
CA GLU A 65 -22.96 21.50 -16.89
C GLU A 65 -23.79 22.55 -16.11
N LYS A 66 -24.28 22.14 -14.92
CA LYS A 66 -25.02 23.04 -14.02
C LYS A 66 -24.13 23.93 -13.14
N GLY A 67 -22.83 23.82 -13.24
CA GLY A 67 -21.90 24.61 -12.43
C GLY A 67 -21.86 24.22 -10.93
N LEU A 68 -22.35 23.03 -10.59
CA LEU A 68 -22.29 22.46 -9.23
C LEU A 68 -20.90 21.89 -8.90
N CYS A 69 -20.13 21.56 -9.92
CA CYS A 69 -18.79 20.98 -9.82
C CYS A 69 -17.89 21.59 -10.89
N GLU A 70 -16.65 21.95 -10.53
CA GLU A 70 -15.63 22.35 -11.50
C GLU A 70 -15.18 21.13 -12.34
N ASP A 71 -14.82 21.37 -13.61
CA ASP A 71 -14.32 20.33 -14.50
C ASP A 71 -12.83 20.06 -14.26
N GLY A 72 -12.53 19.25 -13.26
CA GLY A 72 -11.19 18.82 -12.90
C GLY A 72 -11.22 17.55 -12.08
N ILE A 73 -10.19 16.72 -12.20
CA ILE A 73 -10.12 15.39 -11.56
C ILE A 73 -10.42 15.48 -10.04
N THR A 74 -9.76 16.40 -9.33
CA THR A 74 -9.95 16.56 -7.88
C THR A 74 -11.35 17.05 -7.52
N ALA A 75 -11.91 18.00 -8.27
CA ALA A 75 -13.26 18.51 -8.03
C ALA A 75 -14.32 17.43 -8.30
N ARG A 76 -14.19 16.70 -9.40
CA ARG A 76 -15.04 15.54 -9.72
C ARG A 76 -14.94 14.46 -8.64
N ASP A 77 -13.73 14.13 -8.14
CA ASP A 77 -13.52 13.17 -7.06
C ASP A 77 -14.14 13.61 -5.73
N ILE A 78 -14.17 14.89 -5.44
CA ILE A 78 -14.86 15.43 -4.26
C ILE A 78 -16.37 15.31 -4.41
N PHE A 79 -16.88 15.62 -5.60
CA PHE A 79 -18.32 15.64 -5.84
C PHE A 79 -18.92 14.22 -5.88
N ASP A 80 -18.29 13.27 -6.61
CA ASP A 80 -18.78 11.89 -6.65
C ASP A 80 -18.70 11.20 -5.29
N THR A 81 -17.63 11.46 -4.51
CA THR A 81 -17.51 10.97 -3.14
C THR A 81 -18.65 11.52 -2.26
N ARG A 82 -19.08 12.76 -2.49
CA ARG A 82 -20.22 13.38 -1.80
C ARG A 82 -21.54 12.72 -2.20
N ILE A 83 -21.75 12.43 -3.49
CA ILE A 83 -22.91 11.69 -4.00
C ILE A 83 -22.98 10.30 -3.34
N MET A 84 -21.89 9.52 -3.39
CA MET A 84 -21.86 8.20 -2.77
C MET A 84 -22.00 8.27 -1.24
N GLY A 85 -21.51 9.34 -0.63
CA GLY A 85 -21.68 9.59 0.80
C GLY A 85 -23.14 9.73 1.23
N ALA A 86 -24.01 10.25 0.36
CA ALA A 86 -25.45 10.36 0.63
C ALA A 86 -26.15 8.99 0.73
N LEU A 87 -25.57 7.95 0.08
CA LEU A 87 -26.08 6.58 0.08
C LEU A 87 -25.40 5.70 1.13
N THR A 88 -24.30 6.17 1.71
CA THR A 88 -23.49 5.35 2.62
C THR A 88 -24.12 5.27 4.01
N PRO A 89 -24.36 4.06 4.56
CA PRO A 89 -24.90 3.88 5.90
C PRO A 89 -24.12 4.61 6.98
N MET A 90 -24.78 4.91 8.09
CA MET A 90 -24.14 5.58 9.23
C MET A 90 -23.11 4.67 9.91
N PRO A 91 -22.04 5.22 10.53
CA PRO A 91 -20.99 4.41 11.18
C PRO A 91 -21.54 3.36 12.18
N ARG A 92 -22.59 3.70 12.93
CA ARG A 92 -23.18 2.77 13.90
C ARG A 92 -23.72 1.48 13.27
N GLU A 93 -24.24 1.57 12.04
CA GLU A 93 -24.80 0.44 11.31
C GLU A 93 -23.67 -0.45 10.80
N VAL A 94 -22.66 0.16 10.20
CA VAL A 94 -21.47 -0.54 9.70
C VAL A 94 -20.73 -1.26 10.86
N ILE A 95 -20.54 -0.57 11.98
CA ILE A 95 -19.88 -1.14 13.17
C ILE A 95 -20.72 -2.29 13.76
N ARG A 96 -22.03 -2.15 13.81
CA ARG A 96 -22.92 -3.22 14.30
C ARG A 96 -22.81 -4.46 13.43
N THR A 97 -23.01 -4.32 12.13
CA THR A 97 -22.93 -5.44 11.18
C THR A 97 -21.56 -6.12 11.21
N PHE A 98 -20.48 -5.32 11.23
CA PHE A 98 -19.14 -5.88 11.34
C PHE A 98 -18.96 -6.73 12.61
N ARG A 99 -19.45 -6.25 13.77
CA ARG A 99 -19.34 -6.97 15.04
C ARG A 99 -20.18 -8.24 15.08
N GLU A 100 -21.38 -8.21 14.52
CA GLU A 100 -22.25 -9.37 14.41
C GLU A 100 -21.59 -10.46 13.57
N LEU A 101 -21.07 -10.11 12.38
CA LEU A 101 -20.34 -11.02 11.52
C LEU A 101 -19.03 -11.51 12.15
N TYR A 102 -18.31 -10.64 12.84
CA TYR A 102 -17.06 -10.99 13.52
C TYR A 102 -17.30 -12.01 14.66
N ALA A 103 -18.43 -11.93 15.34
CA ALA A 103 -18.78 -12.89 16.37
C ALA A 103 -19.05 -14.32 15.80
N GLU A 104 -19.41 -14.39 14.53
CA GLU A 104 -19.54 -15.67 13.81
C GLU A 104 -18.19 -16.13 13.27
N ASP A 105 -17.50 -15.28 12.51
CA ASP A 105 -16.23 -15.57 11.86
C ASP A 105 -15.51 -14.25 11.48
N PRO A 106 -14.26 -14.01 11.92
CA PRO A 106 -13.48 -12.86 11.51
C PRO A 106 -13.36 -12.69 9.99
N VAL A 107 -13.29 -13.79 9.22
CA VAL A 107 -13.22 -13.76 7.75
C VAL A 107 -14.49 -13.17 7.16
N LYS A 108 -15.68 -13.62 7.63
CA LYS A 108 -16.96 -13.07 7.16
C LYS A 108 -17.05 -11.55 7.39
N ALA A 109 -16.55 -11.08 8.53
CA ALA A 109 -16.59 -9.65 8.86
C ALA A 109 -15.70 -8.83 7.94
N THR A 110 -14.48 -9.31 7.65
CA THR A 110 -13.53 -8.61 6.78
C THR A 110 -13.98 -8.65 5.31
N ASP A 111 -14.45 -9.80 4.81
CA ASP A 111 -15.01 -9.96 3.46
C ASP A 111 -16.18 -8.99 3.23
N TRP A 112 -17.12 -8.94 4.20
CA TRP A 112 -18.26 -8.04 4.14
C TRP A 112 -17.79 -6.55 4.13
N TYR A 113 -16.86 -6.20 5.01
CA TYR A 113 -16.40 -4.83 5.12
C TYR A 113 -15.58 -4.40 3.90
N TYR A 114 -14.83 -5.32 3.29
CA TYR A 114 -14.15 -5.08 2.03
C TYR A 114 -15.14 -4.85 0.88
N LYS A 115 -16.15 -5.74 0.75
CA LYS A 115 -17.25 -5.57 -0.20
C LYS A 115 -17.96 -4.22 0.01
N PHE A 116 -18.32 -3.89 1.26
CA PHE A 116 -18.92 -2.59 1.61
C PHE A 116 -18.05 -1.41 1.16
N SER A 117 -16.75 -1.47 1.38
CA SER A 117 -15.80 -0.41 0.94
C SER A 117 -15.72 -0.28 -0.59
N CYS A 118 -15.94 -1.37 -1.32
CA CYS A 118 -16.07 -1.37 -2.77
C CYS A 118 -17.43 -0.79 -3.22
N ASP A 119 -18.52 -1.20 -2.59
CA ASP A 119 -19.87 -0.81 -2.98
C ASP A 119 -20.16 0.67 -2.67
N THR A 120 -19.53 1.24 -1.65
CA THR A 120 -19.57 2.69 -1.39
C THR A 120 -18.71 3.52 -2.34
N ASP A 121 -18.03 2.89 -3.31
CA ASP A 121 -17.03 3.54 -4.20
C ASP A 121 -15.87 4.22 -3.45
N TYR A 122 -15.65 3.86 -2.19
CA TYR A 122 -14.44 4.23 -1.49
C TYR A 122 -13.22 3.54 -2.10
N ILE A 123 -13.38 2.24 -2.47
CA ILE A 123 -12.47 1.48 -3.31
C ILE A 123 -13.02 1.49 -4.74
N ARG A 124 -12.42 2.27 -5.62
CA ARG A 124 -12.86 2.47 -7.01
C ARG A 124 -12.39 1.32 -7.90
N ARG A 125 -13.17 0.23 -7.94
CA ARG A 125 -12.82 -1.01 -8.67
C ARG A 125 -12.48 -0.75 -10.14
N TYR A 126 -13.22 0.10 -10.83
CA TYR A 126 -13.00 0.44 -12.24
C TYR A 126 -11.67 1.20 -12.48
N ARG A 127 -11.16 1.94 -11.48
CA ARG A 127 -9.82 2.54 -11.56
C ARG A 127 -8.73 1.50 -11.33
N ILE A 128 -8.92 0.62 -10.35
CA ILE A 128 -7.96 -0.45 -10.00
C ILE A 128 -7.85 -1.48 -11.14
N ALA A 129 -8.94 -1.73 -11.87
CA ALA A 129 -8.94 -2.61 -13.04
C ALA A 129 -8.04 -2.11 -14.19
N LYS A 130 -7.67 -0.84 -14.19
CA LYS A 130 -6.76 -0.24 -15.17
C LYS A 130 -5.28 -0.45 -14.83
N ASP A 131 -4.94 -0.89 -13.59
CA ASP A 131 -3.57 -1.18 -13.18
C ASP A 131 -2.98 -2.31 -14.05
N MET A 132 -1.70 -2.16 -14.41
CA MET A 132 -0.97 -3.24 -15.07
C MET A 132 -0.34 -4.14 -14.00
N ARG A 133 -0.59 -5.44 -14.07
CA ARG A 133 -0.09 -6.42 -13.09
C ARG A 133 0.48 -7.63 -13.80
N TRP A 134 1.67 -8.07 -13.37
CA TRP A 134 2.29 -9.31 -13.84
C TRP A 134 3.19 -9.89 -12.75
N LYS A 135 3.69 -11.09 -13.00
CA LYS A 135 4.60 -11.78 -12.08
C LYS A 135 5.98 -11.94 -12.71
N TYR A 136 7.01 -11.82 -11.88
CA TYR A 136 8.39 -12.06 -12.25
C TYR A 136 8.96 -13.20 -11.40
N ALA A 137 9.43 -14.27 -12.07
CA ALA A 137 10.10 -15.39 -11.42
C ALA A 137 11.56 -15.04 -11.16
N SER A 138 11.91 -14.78 -9.91
CA SER A 138 13.27 -14.52 -9.44
C SER A 138 13.86 -15.74 -8.73
N GLU A 139 15.16 -15.72 -8.42
CA GLU A 139 15.78 -16.73 -7.55
C GLU A 139 15.26 -16.74 -6.11
N TYR A 140 14.55 -15.68 -5.71
CA TYR A 140 13.95 -15.49 -4.38
C TYR A 140 12.48 -15.92 -4.31
N GLY A 141 11.88 -16.23 -5.45
CA GLY A 141 10.47 -16.58 -5.58
C GLY A 141 9.73 -15.74 -6.62
N LEU A 142 8.43 -15.90 -6.68
CA LEU A 142 7.55 -15.26 -7.65
C LEU A 142 7.09 -13.89 -7.14
N MET A 143 7.74 -12.82 -7.60
CA MET A 143 7.45 -11.45 -7.22
C MET A 143 6.27 -10.89 -8.01
N ASP A 144 5.46 -10.06 -7.37
CA ASP A 144 4.38 -9.32 -8.00
C ASP A 144 4.86 -7.94 -8.45
N ILE A 145 4.54 -7.59 -9.71
CA ILE A 145 4.90 -6.28 -10.26
C ILE A 145 3.62 -5.56 -10.66
N THR A 146 3.47 -4.32 -10.19
CA THR A 146 2.29 -3.50 -10.49
C THR A 146 2.72 -2.11 -10.93
N ILE A 147 2.19 -1.65 -12.08
CA ILE A 147 2.16 -0.22 -12.42
C ILE A 147 0.80 0.29 -11.95
N ASN A 148 0.82 1.12 -10.90
CA ASN A 148 -0.40 1.61 -10.28
C ASN A 148 -0.93 2.83 -11.04
N LEU A 149 -2.13 2.68 -11.60
CA LEU A 149 -2.86 3.72 -12.34
C LEU A 149 -4.07 4.25 -11.55
N SER A 150 -4.42 3.60 -10.46
CA SER A 150 -5.57 3.95 -9.61
C SER A 150 -5.33 5.18 -8.74
N LYS A 151 -4.05 5.47 -8.44
CA LYS A 151 -3.66 6.70 -7.73
C LYS A 151 -3.58 7.85 -8.74
N PRO A 152 -4.52 8.82 -8.71
CA PRO A 152 -4.50 9.92 -9.66
C PRO A 152 -3.20 10.74 -9.51
N GLU A 153 -2.52 10.96 -10.62
CA GLU A 153 -1.44 11.96 -10.66
C GLU A 153 -2.08 13.35 -10.52
N LYS A 154 -1.53 14.13 -9.62
CA LYS A 154 -2.01 15.50 -9.44
C LYS A 154 -1.59 16.33 -10.64
N ASP A 155 -2.57 16.93 -11.32
CA ASP A 155 -2.35 17.98 -12.33
C ASP A 155 -1.45 19.08 -11.72
N PRO A 156 -0.48 19.64 -12.48
CA PRO A 156 0.33 20.78 -12.05
C PRO A 156 -0.47 21.95 -11.50
N LYS A 157 -1.65 22.25 -12.07
CA LYS A 157 -2.59 23.27 -11.57
C LYS A 157 -3.16 22.88 -10.20
N ALA A 158 -3.54 21.62 -10.01
CA ALA A 158 -4.03 21.11 -8.73
C ALA A 158 -2.91 21.10 -7.66
N ILE A 159 -1.65 20.81 -8.04
CA ILE A 159 -0.49 20.91 -7.14
C ILE A 159 -0.28 22.36 -6.70
N ALA A 160 -0.32 23.32 -7.63
CA ALA A 160 -0.19 24.75 -7.34
C ALA A 160 -1.33 25.24 -6.45
N ALA A 161 -2.57 24.89 -6.76
CA ALA A 161 -3.74 25.21 -5.95
C ALA A 161 -3.64 24.61 -4.53
N ALA A 162 -3.23 23.38 -4.41
CA ALA A 162 -3.02 22.72 -3.10
C ALA A 162 -1.92 23.38 -2.27
N LYS A 163 -0.83 23.85 -2.90
CA LYS A 163 0.26 24.57 -2.24
C LYS A 163 -0.21 25.93 -1.70
N ASN A 164 -1.11 26.61 -2.42
CA ASN A 164 -1.65 27.92 -2.06
C ASN A 164 -2.91 27.85 -1.18
N ALA A 165 -3.45 26.63 -0.95
CA ALA A 165 -4.64 26.45 -0.11
C ALA A 165 -4.31 26.71 1.37
N PRO A 166 -5.28 27.29 2.14
CA PRO A 166 -5.10 27.47 3.57
C PRO A 166 -4.72 26.15 4.27
N GLN A 167 -3.68 26.19 5.08
CA GLN A 167 -3.31 25.06 5.93
C GLN A 167 -4.30 24.97 7.08
N THR A 168 -4.98 23.84 7.20
CA THR A 168 -5.92 23.57 8.28
C THR A 168 -5.44 22.38 9.09
N ALA A 169 -5.70 22.44 10.41
CA ALA A 169 -5.33 21.35 11.32
C ALA A 169 -6.41 20.26 11.43
N TYR A 170 -7.45 20.29 10.59
CA TYR A 170 -8.55 19.32 10.60
C TYR A 170 -8.86 18.81 9.18
N PRO A 171 -8.82 17.48 8.97
CA PRO A 171 -8.14 16.48 9.81
C PRO A 171 -6.62 16.73 9.90
N LYS A 172 -5.96 16.30 10.99
CA LYS A 172 -4.50 16.49 11.15
C LYS A 172 -3.68 15.75 10.13
N CYS A 173 -4.09 14.52 9.76
CA CYS A 173 -3.48 13.74 8.68
C CYS A 173 -4.52 12.82 8.02
N GLN A 174 -4.10 12.11 6.97
CA GLN A 174 -5.00 11.23 6.20
C GLN A 174 -5.46 9.97 6.95
N LEU A 175 -4.85 9.64 8.10
CA LEU A 175 -5.18 8.48 8.93
C LEU A 175 -6.03 8.83 10.17
N CYS A 176 -6.25 10.12 10.46
CA CYS A 176 -7.07 10.50 11.60
C CYS A 176 -8.54 10.08 11.41
N ARG A 177 -9.20 9.73 12.53
CA ARG A 177 -10.63 9.35 12.51
C ARG A 177 -11.54 10.44 11.95
N GLU A 178 -11.13 11.69 12.05
CA GLU A 178 -11.82 12.87 11.52
C GLU A 178 -11.98 12.81 9.97
N ASN A 179 -11.30 11.89 9.30
CA ASN A 179 -11.52 11.64 7.88
C ASN A 179 -12.84 10.90 7.60
N GLU A 180 -13.41 10.16 8.56
CA GLU A 180 -14.67 9.46 8.38
C GLU A 180 -15.79 10.45 8.05
N GLY A 181 -16.40 10.30 6.88
CA GLY A 181 -17.44 11.23 6.42
C GLY A 181 -16.96 12.63 5.99
N TYR A 182 -15.64 12.86 5.91
CA TYR A 182 -15.08 14.17 5.59
C TYR A 182 -15.33 14.55 4.12
N ALA A 183 -15.83 15.78 3.91
CA ALA A 183 -16.19 16.26 2.56
C ALA A 183 -15.00 16.41 1.60
N GLY A 184 -13.78 16.54 2.12
CA GLY A 184 -12.61 16.79 1.31
C GLY A 184 -12.37 18.26 0.97
N ARG A 185 -11.22 18.56 0.40
CA ARG A 185 -10.81 19.85 -0.16
C ARG A 185 -9.65 19.64 -1.13
N MET A 186 -9.26 20.64 -1.89
CA MET A 186 -8.24 20.53 -2.94
C MET A 186 -6.91 19.93 -2.50
N ASN A 187 -6.51 20.12 -1.24
CA ASN A 187 -5.27 19.57 -0.66
C ASN A 187 -5.50 18.42 0.35
N HIS A 188 -6.72 17.93 0.50
CA HIS A 188 -7.03 16.80 1.38
C HIS A 188 -8.16 15.95 0.76
N PRO A 189 -8.00 14.62 0.65
CA PRO A 189 -8.96 13.78 -0.06
C PRO A 189 -10.33 13.76 0.62
N ALA A 190 -11.38 13.68 -0.21
CA ALA A 190 -12.75 13.45 0.23
C ALA A 190 -12.92 12.02 0.77
N ARG A 191 -13.75 11.86 1.79
CA ARG A 191 -14.03 10.61 2.51
C ARG A 191 -15.49 10.51 2.96
N ALA A 192 -16.43 11.22 2.29
CA ALA A 192 -17.85 11.21 2.66
C ALA A 192 -18.44 9.79 2.65
N ASN A 193 -17.99 8.95 1.72
CA ASN A 193 -18.38 7.55 1.53
C ASN A 193 -17.50 6.54 2.31
N HIS A 194 -16.60 6.99 3.16
CA HIS A 194 -15.71 6.15 3.95
C HIS A 194 -16.24 5.93 5.36
N ARG A 195 -16.14 4.67 5.85
CA ARG A 195 -16.46 4.29 7.23
C ARG A 195 -15.29 3.54 7.84
N ILE A 196 -15.11 3.71 9.14
CA ILE A 196 -13.99 3.18 9.91
C ILE A 196 -14.52 2.20 10.95
N VAL A 197 -13.89 1.05 11.09
CA VAL A 197 -14.25 0.06 12.12
C VAL A 197 -13.31 0.21 13.33
N PRO A 198 -13.83 0.56 14.51
CA PRO A 198 -13.02 0.56 15.73
C PRO A 198 -12.74 -0.88 16.19
N ILE A 199 -11.47 -1.13 16.49
CA ILE A 199 -10.96 -2.41 17.00
C ILE A 199 -10.12 -2.20 18.27
N LYS A 200 -9.75 -3.29 18.94
CA LYS A 200 -8.80 -3.26 20.06
C LYS A 200 -7.52 -3.96 19.66
N VAL A 201 -6.38 -3.31 19.93
CA VAL A 201 -5.05 -3.90 19.79
C VAL A 201 -4.31 -3.69 21.11
N CYS A 202 -3.85 -4.76 21.72
CA CYS A 202 -3.28 -4.75 23.09
C CYS A 202 -4.17 -3.99 24.11
N GLY A 203 -5.49 -4.10 23.98
CA GLY A 203 -6.47 -3.42 24.83
C GLY A 203 -6.70 -1.92 24.55
N ALA A 204 -5.87 -1.28 23.73
CA ALA A 204 -6.02 0.12 23.34
C ALA A 204 -7.01 0.31 22.17
N ASP A 205 -7.48 1.54 21.99
CA ASP A 205 -8.38 1.91 20.89
C ASP A 205 -7.59 2.09 19.59
N TRP A 206 -7.90 1.25 18.60
CA TRP A 206 -7.38 1.28 17.25
C TRP A 206 -8.52 1.30 16.24
N CYS A 207 -8.19 1.53 15.01
CA CYS A 207 -9.13 1.57 13.91
C CYS A 207 -8.62 0.71 12.74
N LEU A 208 -9.56 0.07 12.06
CA LEU A 208 -9.35 -0.68 10.82
C LEU A 208 -10.05 0.05 9.67
N GLN A 209 -9.36 0.22 8.57
CA GLN A 209 -9.91 0.67 7.28
C GLN A 209 -9.18 -0.01 6.13
N TYR A 210 -9.79 -0.07 4.94
CA TYR A 210 -9.08 -0.47 3.75
C TYR A 210 -8.38 0.71 3.08
N SER A 211 -7.34 0.41 2.31
CA SER A 211 -6.70 1.39 1.44
C SER A 211 -7.52 1.56 0.16
N PRO A 212 -7.82 2.79 -0.29
CA PRO A 212 -8.55 2.99 -1.54
C PRO A 212 -7.75 2.62 -2.79
N TYR A 213 -6.44 2.38 -2.65
CA TYR A 213 -5.54 2.07 -3.78
C TYR A 213 -5.34 0.58 -4.04
N VAL A 214 -5.72 -0.28 -3.12
CA VAL A 214 -5.71 -1.77 -3.21
C VAL A 214 -4.52 -2.34 -4.00
N TYR A 215 -3.34 -2.28 -3.42
CA TYR A 215 -2.16 -2.87 -4.05
C TYR A 215 -2.22 -4.40 -4.08
N TYR A 216 -2.92 -5.02 -3.12
CA TYR A 216 -3.18 -6.45 -2.99
C TYR A 216 -4.55 -6.66 -2.33
N ASN A 217 -5.03 -7.93 -2.32
CA ASN A 217 -6.35 -8.24 -1.78
C ASN A 217 -6.50 -7.79 -0.32
N GLU A 218 -7.61 -7.10 -0.05
CA GLU A 218 -7.97 -6.59 1.28
C GLU A 218 -6.86 -5.74 1.94
N HIS A 219 -6.12 -4.96 1.13
CA HIS A 219 -5.10 -4.05 1.65
C HIS A 219 -5.71 -3.12 2.69
N CYS A 220 -5.42 -3.35 3.96
CA CYS A 220 -5.94 -2.59 5.08
C CYS A 220 -4.87 -1.73 5.75
N ILE A 221 -5.34 -0.71 6.46
CA ILE A 221 -4.55 0.15 7.34
C ILE A 221 -5.15 0.05 8.73
N VAL A 222 -4.31 -0.33 9.69
CA VAL A 222 -4.63 -0.41 11.11
C VAL A 222 -3.92 0.74 11.80
N PHE A 223 -4.65 1.66 12.41
CA PHE A 223 -4.06 2.88 12.94
C PHE A 223 -4.52 3.17 14.36
N ASN A 224 -3.64 3.80 15.12
CA ASN A 224 -3.93 4.21 16.50
C ASN A 224 -5.07 5.22 16.52
N GLY A 225 -6.03 5.06 17.43
CA GLY A 225 -7.13 6.01 17.60
C GLY A 225 -6.69 7.41 18.03
N ALA A 226 -5.48 7.54 18.60
CA ALA A 226 -4.83 8.80 18.91
C ALA A 226 -3.76 9.15 17.87
N HIS A 227 -3.62 10.43 17.51
CA HIS A 227 -2.59 10.92 16.62
C HIS A 227 -1.25 10.99 17.34
N VAL A 228 -0.52 9.88 17.37
CA VAL A 228 0.80 9.74 18.01
C VAL A 228 1.83 9.28 16.97
N PRO A 229 3.11 9.68 17.08
CA PRO A 229 4.15 9.28 16.15
C PRO A 229 4.38 7.76 16.11
N MET A 230 4.79 7.27 14.95
CA MET A 230 5.27 5.90 14.79
C MET A 230 6.55 5.68 15.58
N LYS A 231 6.68 4.48 16.13
CA LYS A 231 7.89 4.01 16.78
C LYS A 231 7.99 2.50 16.63
N ILE A 232 9.16 2.03 16.24
CA ILE A 232 9.48 0.60 16.25
C ILE A 232 10.15 0.27 17.58
N ASP A 233 9.45 -0.47 18.41
CA ASP A 233 9.91 -0.95 19.72
C ASP A 233 9.17 -2.25 20.08
N LYS A 234 9.43 -2.78 21.26
CA LYS A 234 8.77 -4.00 21.75
C LYS A 234 7.25 -3.91 21.69
N ALA A 235 6.69 -2.75 22.03
CA ALA A 235 5.24 -2.55 22.00
C ALA A 235 4.68 -2.62 20.56
N ALA A 236 5.44 -2.20 19.54
CA ALA A 236 5.04 -2.37 18.15
C ALA A 236 4.99 -3.87 17.77
N PHE A 237 5.96 -4.68 18.17
CA PHE A 237 5.94 -6.13 17.92
C PHE A 237 4.75 -6.80 18.64
N GLU A 238 4.50 -6.45 19.88
CA GLU A 238 3.34 -6.96 20.65
C GLU A 238 2.01 -6.61 19.95
N LYS A 239 1.87 -5.39 19.44
CA LYS A 239 0.68 -4.93 18.70
C LYS A 239 0.48 -5.70 17.39
N LEU A 240 1.55 -5.93 16.62
CA LEU A 240 1.47 -6.71 15.38
C LEU A 240 1.04 -8.16 15.66
N LEU A 241 1.61 -8.80 16.67
CA LEU A 241 1.26 -10.16 17.08
C LEU A 241 -0.17 -10.24 17.65
N ASP A 242 -0.61 -9.23 18.39
CA ASP A 242 -1.99 -9.16 18.88
C ASP A 242 -3.00 -8.98 17.73
N PHE A 243 -2.67 -8.16 16.72
CA PHE A 243 -3.52 -7.98 15.56
C PHE A 243 -3.76 -9.30 14.79
N VAL A 244 -2.72 -10.09 14.55
CA VAL A 244 -2.86 -11.39 13.87
C VAL A 244 -3.48 -12.49 14.76
N ARG A 245 -3.60 -12.25 16.07
CA ARG A 245 -4.45 -13.05 16.96
C ARG A 245 -5.93 -12.72 16.75
N VAL A 246 -6.25 -11.45 16.53
CA VAL A 246 -7.63 -10.96 16.30
C VAL A 246 -8.10 -11.26 14.88
N PHE A 247 -7.21 -11.15 13.88
CA PHE A 247 -7.46 -11.45 12.47
C PHE A 247 -6.44 -12.48 11.95
N PRO A 248 -6.62 -13.78 12.27
CA PRO A 248 -5.60 -14.80 12.00
C PRO A 248 -5.38 -15.10 10.51
N HIS A 249 -6.30 -14.71 9.64
CA HIS A 249 -6.19 -14.84 8.19
C HIS A 249 -5.44 -13.67 7.53
N TYR A 250 -5.09 -12.62 8.29
CA TYR A 250 -4.32 -11.48 7.81
C TYR A 250 -2.85 -11.58 8.19
N PHE A 251 -1.99 -11.00 7.36
CA PHE A 251 -0.70 -10.51 7.80
C PHE A 251 -0.83 -9.03 8.24
N VAL A 252 0.14 -8.54 8.99
CA VAL A 252 0.28 -7.12 9.31
C VAL A 252 1.75 -6.76 9.48
N GLY A 253 2.14 -5.57 9.03
CA GLY A 253 3.50 -5.09 9.19
C GLY A 253 3.55 -3.57 9.39
N SER A 254 4.69 -3.09 9.85
CA SER A 254 4.96 -1.67 10.01
C SER A 254 6.04 -1.21 9.04
N ASN A 255 5.88 -0.02 8.46
CA ASN A 255 7.03 0.66 7.90
C ASN A 255 8.07 0.95 8.99
N ALA A 256 9.32 1.12 8.59
CA ALA A 256 10.37 1.58 9.49
C ALA A 256 10.09 3.00 9.99
N ASP A 257 10.61 3.36 11.15
CA ASP A 257 10.40 4.64 11.83
C ASP A 257 11.47 5.70 11.52
N LEU A 258 12.40 5.41 10.61
CA LEU A 258 13.43 6.34 10.15
C LEU A 258 13.14 6.84 8.72
N PRO A 259 13.55 8.08 8.38
CA PRO A 259 13.50 8.58 6.99
C PRO A 259 14.24 7.67 6.01
N ILE A 260 13.98 7.83 4.71
CA ILE A 260 14.61 7.07 3.59
C ILE A 260 14.16 5.59 3.56
N VAL A 261 14.13 4.91 4.70
CA VAL A 261 13.75 3.49 4.82
C VAL A 261 12.35 3.29 5.41
N GLY A 262 11.66 4.38 5.76
CA GLY A 262 10.32 4.38 6.35
C GLY A 262 9.22 4.75 5.36
N GLY A 263 8.00 4.77 5.88
CA GLY A 263 6.80 5.20 5.16
C GLY A 263 6.64 6.73 5.13
N SER A 264 5.58 7.17 4.44
CA SER A 264 5.30 8.60 4.23
C SER A 264 4.62 9.31 5.40
N ILE A 265 4.00 8.58 6.35
CA ILE A 265 3.25 9.14 7.48
C ILE A 265 3.87 8.64 8.78
N LEU A 266 4.97 9.25 9.21
CA LEU A 266 5.65 8.91 10.47
C LEU A 266 4.99 9.55 11.70
N SER A 267 4.15 10.57 11.50
CA SER A 267 3.50 11.32 12.59
C SER A 267 2.28 10.64 13.20
N HIS A 268 1.77 9.57 12.59
CA HIS A 268 0.61 8.83 13.08
C HIS A 268 0.90 7.33 13.06
N GLU A 269 0.90 6.71 14.24
CA GLU A 269 1.18 5.28 14.39
C GLU A 269 0.14 4.45 13.63
N HIS A 270 0.63 3.65 12.68
CA HIS A 270 -0.20 2.80 11.84
C HIS A 270 0.57 1.60 11.31
N PHE A 271 -0.17 0.55 10.97
CA PHE A 271 0.32 -0.66 10.32
C PHE A 271 -0.44 -0.89 9.02
N GLN A 272 0.14 -1.68 8.13
CA GLN A 272 -0.52 -2.14 6.91
C GLN A 272 -0.65 -3.66 6.96
N GLY A 273 -1.80 -4.17 6.56
CA GLY A 273 -2.11 -5.60 6.57
C GLY A 273 -3.06 -5.96 5.45
N GLY A 274 -3.56 -7.20 5.49
CA GLY A 274 -4.54 -7.71 4.54
C GLY A 274 -4.49 -9.21 4.36
N HIS A 275 -5.36 -9.71 3.51
CA HIS A 275 -5.48 -11.13 3.17
C HIS A 275 -4.69 -11.42 1.88
N TYR A 276 -3.37 -11.52 1.99
CA TYR A 276 -2.49 -11.75 0.84
C TYR A 276 -1.21 -12.49 1.25
N THR A 277 -0.73 -13.36 0.37
CA THR A 277 0.53 -14.11 0.54
C THR A 277 1.59 -13.53 -0.39
N PHE A 278 2.63 -12.94 0.16
CA PHE A 278 3.74 -12.36 -0.58
C PHE A 278 4.86 -13.36 -0.84
N ALA A 279 5.71 -13.07 -1.84
CA ALA A 279 6.87 -13.89 -2.17
C ALA A 279 7.81 -14.09 -0.96
N MET A 280 8.06 -13.04 -0.15
CA MET A 280 8.89 -13.14 1.04
C MET A 280 8.32 -14.13 2.07
N GLU A 281 7.01 -14.22 2.19
CA GLU A 281 6.35 -15.15 3.11
C GLU A 281 6.67 -16.61 2.78
N THR A 282 6.71 -16.95 1.50
CA THR A 282 6.99 -18.30 1.02
C THR A 282 8.48 -18.60 0.86
N ALA A 283 9.34 -17.58 0.98
CA ALA A 283 10.78 -17.73 0.87
C ALA A 283 11.33 -18.64 1.99
N PRO A 284 12.23 -19.60 1.67
CA PRO A 284 12.74 -20.53 2.64
C PRO A 284 13.75 -19.90 3.60
N VAL A 285 13.85 -20.44 4.81
CA VAL A 285 14.97 -20.18 5.71
C VAL A 285 16.21 -20.87 5.13
N GLU A 286 17.23 -20.11 4.75
CA GLU A 286 18.48 -20.65 4.21
C GLU A 286 19.50 -21.03 5.32
N ARG A 287 19.39 -20.38 6.47
CA ARG A 287 20.28 -20.64 7.61
C ARG A 287 19.52 -20.52 8.92
N SER A 288 19.39 -21.60 9.66
CA SER A 288 18.87 -21.55 11.03
C SER A 288 19.90 -20.89 11.96
N VAL A 289 19.39 -20.11 12.90
CA VAL A 289 20.14 -19.48 13.99
C VAL A 289 19.43 -19.74 15.32
N THR A 290 20.17 -19.81 16.41
CA THR A 290 19.61 -19.93 17.76
C THR A 290 20.10 -18.80 18.62
N PHE A 291 19.25 -18.34 19.53
CA PHE A 291 19.57 -17.26 20.45
C PHE A 291 19.45 -17.77 21.89
N ARG A 292 20.50 -17.55 22.68
CA ARG A 292 20.56 -17.98 24.08
C ARG A 292 19.41 -17.42 24.90
N GLY A 293 18.71 -18.28 25.63
CA GLY A 293 17.52 -17.95 26.40
C GLY A 293 16.24 -17.88 25.59
N PHE A 294 16.30 -18.22 24.26
CA PHE A 294 15.16 -18.27 23.33
C PHE A 294 15.18 -19.56 22.49
N GLU A 295 15.64 -20.67 23.08
CA GLU A 295 15.73 -21.98 22.43
C GLU A 295 14.36 -22.55 22.05
N ASP A 296 13.29 -22.00 22.61
CA ASP A 296 11.88 -22.27 22.31
C ASP A 296 11.36 -21.52 21.06
N VAL A 297 12.11 -20.55 20.53
CA VAL A 297 11.78 -19.80 19.31
C VAL A 297 12.61 -20.33 18.15
N GLN A 298 11.94 -20.78 17.08
CA GLN A 298 12.61 -21.09 15.84
C GLN A 298 13.05 -19.79 15.17
N ALA A 299 14.32 -19.66 14.82
CA ALA A 299 14.85 -18.48 14.17
C ALA A 299 15.75 -18.83 12.98
N GLY A 300 15.76 -17.97 11.97
CA GLY A 300 16.62 -18.17 10.81
C GLY A 300 16.69 -16.99 9.85
N ILE A 301 17.74 -16.99 9.03
CA ILE A 301 17.94 -16.04 7.95
C ILE A 301 17.16 -16.55 6.73
N VAL A 302 16.31 -15.69 6.18
CA VAL A 302 15.48 -16.02 5.01
C VAL A 302 16.29 -15.81 3.73
N LYS A 303 16.12 -16.70 2.75
CA LYS A 303 16.65 -16.50 1.39
C LYS A 303 15.84 -15.42 0.68
N TRP A 304 16.24 -14.18 0.85
CA TRP A 304 15.56 -13.00 0.35
C TRP A 304 16.58 -11.94 -0.09
N PRO A 305 16.27 -11.05 -1.07
CA PRO A 305 17.24 -10.03 -1.48
C PRO A 305 17.56 -9.02 -0.37
N MET A 306 16.63 -8.83 0.58
CA MET A 306 16.86 -8.02 1.77
C MET A 306 17.21 -8.88 2.99
N SER A 307 17.76 -8.27 4.03
CA SER A 307 18.27 -8.98 5.22
C SER A 307 17.15 -9.26 6.21
N VAL A 308 16.62 -10.47 6.21
CA VAL A 308 15.47 -10.89 7.03
C VAL A 308 15.84 -11.94 8.04
N ILE A 309 15.52 -11.70 9.32
CA ILE A 309 15.49 -12.72 10.37
C ILE A 309 14.03 -13.10 10.61
N ARG A 310 13.67 -14.35 10.37
CA ARG A 310 12.36 -14.92 10.65
C ARG A 310 12.34 -15.57 12.01
N LEU A 311 11.36 -15.24 12.83
CA LEU A 311 11.07 -15.84 14.12
C LEU A 311 9.74 -16.58 14.05
N GLN A 312 9.67 -17.81 14.58
CA GLN A 312 8.42 -18.57 14.65
C GLN A 312 8.30 -19.27 16.02
N GLY A 313 7.09 -19.29 16.56
CA GLY A 313 6.77 -19.97 17.82
C GLY A 313 5.33 -19.76 18.26
N SER A 314 4.91 -20.54 19.24
CA SER A 314 3.53 -20.52 19.75
C SER A 314 3.26 -19.38 20.75
N ASP A 315 4.31 -18.86 21.41
CA ASP A 315 4.18 -17.79 22.41
C ASP A 315 4.57 -16.42 21.83
N PRO A 316 3.58 -15.52 21.55
CA PRO A 316 3.85 -14.21 21.00
C PRO A 316 4.69 -13.32 21.93
N ALA A 317 4.63 -13.50 23.25
CA ALA A 317 5.44 -12.71 24.17
C ALA A 317 6.95 -13.07 24.06
N ARG A 318 7.26 -14.34 23.79
CA ARG A 318 8.62 -14.80 23.53
C ARG A 318 9.15 -14.24 22.22
N LEU A 319 8.33 -14.24 21.16
CA LEU A 319 8.69 -13.63 19.87
C LEU A 319 8.97 -12.14 20.03
N ALA A 320 8.07 -11.41 20.71
CA ALA A 320 8.24 -9.96 20.94
C ALA A 320 9.50 -9.67 21.77
N ALA A 321 9.81 -10.48 22.78
CA ALA A 321 11.01 -10.29 23.59
C ALA A 321 12.31 -10.54 22.80
N LEU A 322 12.35 -11.57 21.94
CA LEU A 322 13.50 -11.82 21.07
C LEU A 322 13.63 -10.74 20.00
N ALA A 323 12.51 -10.32 19.39
CA ALA A 323 12.51 -9.24 18.41
C ALA A 323 13.04 -7.92 18.99
N ASP A 324 12.67 -7.61 20.24
CA ASP A 324 13.18 -6.44 20.94
C ASP A 324 14.69 -6.54 21.22
N LYS A 325 15.18 -7.71 21.64
CA LYS A 325 16.61 -7.97 21.81
C LYS A 325 17.36 -7.74 20.49
N ILE A 326 16.84 -8.27 19.37
CA ILE A 326 17.44 -8.08 18.04
C ILE A 326 17.44 -6.61 17.66
N LEU A 327 16.31 -5.90 17.84
CA LEU A 327 16.19 -4.49 17.50
C LEU A 327 17.15 -3.60 18.29
N LEU A 328 17.20 -3.78 19.62
CA LEU A 328 18.09 -3.00 20.50
C LEU A 328 19.56 -3.23 20.15
N THR A 329 19.92 -4.48 19.86
CA THR A 329 21.26 -4.82 19.41
C THR A 329 21.55 -4.20 18.05
N TRP A 330 20.62 -4.27 17.08
CA TRP A 330 20.77 -3.71 15.75
C TRP A 330 20.95 -2.19 15.78
N ARG A 331 20.21 -1.49 16.61
CA ARG A 331 20.31 -0.03 16.77
C ARG A 331 21.69 0.45 17.22
N GLY A 332 22.46 -0.39 17.91
CA GLY A 332 23.82 -0.08 18.34
C GLY A 332 24.93 -0.75 17.51
N TYR A 333 24.57 -1.53 16.50
CA TYR A 333 25.55 -2.37 15.78
C TYR A 333 26.15 -1.64 14.57
N THR A 334 27.48 -1.51 14.57
CA THR A 334 28.26 -0.99 13.45
C THR A 334 29.14 -2.13 12.89
N ASP A 335 29.15 -2.29 11.57
CA ASP A 335 30.04 -3.18 10.81
C ASP A 335 30.52 -2.43 9.55
N GLU A 336 31.59 -1.68 9.71
CA GLU A 336 32.17 -0.82 8.64
C GLU A 336 32.57 -1.64 7.40
N ALA A 337 32.91 -2.92 7.58
CA ALA A 337 33.31 -3.79 6.47
C ALA A 337 32.19 -4.02 5.43
N VAL A 338 30.93 -3.76 5.82
CA VAL A 338 29.74 -3.87 4.95
C VAL A 338 28.96 -2.55 4.88
N GLY A 339 29.56 -1.44 5.32
CA GLY A 339 28.96 -0.10 5.23
C GLY A 339 27.86 0.17 6.24
N VAL A 340 27.75 -0.63 7.31
CA VAL A 340 26.76 -0.42 8.37
C VAL A 340 27.34 0.46 9.45
N ILE A 341 26.77 1.65 9.62
CA ILE A 341 27.08 2.58 10.69
C ILE A 341 25.81 2.83 11.49
N ALA A 342 25.83 2.50 12.78
CA ALA A 342 24.64 2.62 13.63
C ALA A 342 24.32 4.07 14.00
N PHE A 343 25.37 4.89 14.15
CA PHE A 343 25.28 6.29 14.60
C PHE A 343 26.47 7.12 14.13
N ASP A 344 26.20 8.28 13.52
CA ASP A 344 27.23 9.27 13.13
C ASP A 344 26.82 10.72 13.49
N GLY A 345 26.00 10.88 14.51
CA GLY A 345 25.30 12.10 14.93
C GLY A 345 23.79 11.89 14.96
N GLU A 346 23.29 10.98 14.14
CA GLU A 346 21.91 10.52 14.07
C GLU A 346 21.85 8.99 14.02
N PRO A 347 20.75 8.35 14.49
CA PRO A 347 20.57 6.91 14.42
C PRO A 347 20.23 6.48 12.98
N HIS A 348 20.82 5.36 12.51
CA HIS A 348 20.64 4.85 11.16
C HIS A 348 19.94 3.50 11.08
N ASN A 349 20.04 2.68 12.13
CA ASN A 349 19.54 1.31 12.12
C ASN A 349 18.14 1.20 12.72
N THR A 350 17.25 0.51 11.99
CA THR A 350 15.89 0.19 12.42
C THR A 350 15.42 -1.12 11.77
N ILE A 351 14.18 -1.51 12.01
CA ILE A 351 13.57 -2.74 11.47
C ILE A 351 12.23 -2.41 10.81
N THR A 352 11.92 -3.12 9.72
CA THR A 352 10.57 -3.26 9.16
C THR A 352 10.03 -4.61 9.61
N PRO A 353 9.11 -4.66 10.60
CA PRO A 353 8.57 -5.92 11.13
C PRO A 353 7.29 -6.32 10.39
N ILE A 354 7.11 -7.64 10.16
CA ILE A 354 5.90 -8.22 9.56
C ILE A 354 5.49 -9.45 10.35
N ALA A 355 4.24 -9.48 10.82
CA ALA A 355 3.66 -10.59 11.57
C ALA A 355 2.57 -11.30 10.77
N ARG A 356 2.44 -12.62 10.97
CA ARG A 356 1.36 -13.47 10.44
C ARG A 356 1.18 -14.74 11.28
N ARG A 357 0.12 -15.47 10.97
CA ARG A 357 -0.07 -16.82 11.54
C ARG A 357 0.51 -17.89 10.63
N ARG A 358 1.04 -18.97 11.24
CA ARG A 358 1.45 -20.22 10.59
C ARG A 358 0.79 -21.39 11.31
N GLY A 359 -0.46 -21.69 10.93
CA GLY A 359 -1.29 -22.60 11.71
C GLY A 359 -1.46 -22.07 13.14
N GLU A 360 -1.05 -22.87 14.15
CA GLU A 360 -1.15 -22.47 15.56
C GLU A 360 -0.02 -21.53 15.99
N ASP A 361 1.06 -21.43 15.23
CA ASP A 361 2.18 -20.57 15.55
C ASP A 361 2.00 -19.14 15.06
N TYR A 362 2.74 -18.23 15.66
CA TYR A 362 3.01 -16.89 15.16
C TYR A 362 4.32 -16.88 14.40
N GLU A 363 4.39 -16.08 13.35
CA GLU A 363 5.60 -15.80 12.60
C GLU A 363 5.84 -14.30 12.55
N LEU A 364 7.09 -13.88 12.83
CA LEU A 364 7.51 -12.49 12.81
C LEU A 364 8.78 -12.36 11.99
N ASP A 365 8.70 -11.68 10.84
CA ASP A 365 9.84 -11.34 10.01
C ASP A 365 10.40 -9.98 10.44
N LEU A 366 11.70 -9.91 10.70
CA LEU A 366 12.43 -8.71 11.07
C LEU A 366 13.36 -8.34 9.92
N VAL A 367 12.97 -7.35 9.11
CA VAL A 367 13.79 -6.87 7.99
C VAL A 367 14.69 -5.75 8.49
N LEU A 368 16.02 -5.99 8.51
CA LEU A 368 17.00 -5.02 8.95
C LEU A 368 17.10 -3.85 7.95
N ARG A 369 17.02 -2.64 8.44
CA ARG A 369 17.11 -1.41 7.65
C ARG A 369 18.20 -0.50 8.20
N CYS A 370 18.86 0.23 7.29
CA CYS A 370 19.84 1.26 7.63
C CYS A 370 19.70 2.41 6.62
N ASN A 371 19.56 3.66 7.13
CA ASN A 371 19.34 4.83 6.29
C ASN A 371 20.60 5.69 6.07
N ILE A 372 21.79 5.13 6.32
CA ILE A 372 23.06 5.83 6.13
C ILE A 372 23.18 6.35 4.69
N THR A 373 23.66 7.57 4.53
CA THR A 373 23.95 8.21 3.24
C THR A 373 25.44 8.47 3.09
N THR A 374 25.91 8.57 1.85
CA THR A 374 27.28 8.99 1.50
C THR A 374 27.23 9.99 0.34
N GLU A 375 28.36 10.62 0.01
CA GLU A 375 28.44 11.48 -1.18
C GLU A 375 28.10 10.71 -2.47
N GLU A 376 28.48 9.43 -2.56
CA GLU A 376 28.19 8.56 -3.69
C GLU A 376 26.69 8.12 -3.70
N HIS A 377 26.11 7.94 -2.52
CA HIS A 377 24.71 7.49 -2.34
C HIS A 377 23.92 8.50 -1.49
N PRO A 378 23.60 9.70 -2.01
CA PRO A 378 22.92 10.75 -1.25
C PRO A 378 21.46 10.43 -0.90
N MET A 379 20.86 9.42 -1.58
CA MET A 379 19.52 8.92 -1.28
C MET A 379 19.53 7.73 -0.32
N GLY A 380 20.70 7.22 0.07
CA GLY A 380 20.91 6.07 0.93
C GLY A 380 21.82 5.02 0.30
N VAL A 381 22.72 4.46 1.10
CA VAL A 381 23.58 3.32 0.68
C VAL A 381 22.73 2.08 0.43
N PHE A 382 21.72 1.86 1.29
CA PHE A 382 20.77 0.74 1.21
C PHE A 382 19.42 1.21 0.64
N HIS A 383 19.48 1.72 -0.59
CA HIS A 383 18.40 2.34 -1.33
C HIS A 383 18.58 2.01 -2.83
N PRO A 384 17.53 2.05 -3.68
CA PRO A 384 17.70 1.88 -5.12
C PRO A 384 18.79 2.76 -5.68
N HIS A 385 19.78 2.19 -6.34
CA HIS A 385 20.92 2.93 -6.92
C HIS A 385 20.52 3.61 -8.24
N ALA A 386 21.33 4.61 -8.64
CA ALA A 386 21.00 5.52 -9.73
C ALA A 386 20.76 4.84 -11.08
N ASP A 387 21.45 3.73 -11.36
CA ASP A 387 21.29 2.91 -12.58
C ASP A 387 19.89 2.31 -12.73
N LYS A 388 19.15 2.16 -11.62
CA LYS A 388 17.79 1.59 -11.57
C LYS A 388 16.68 2.65 -11.49
N HIS A 389 17.05 3.95 -11.34
CA HIS A 389 16.08 5.03 -11.16
C HIS A 389 15.16 5.25 -12.37
N HIS A 390 15.52 4.75 -13.54
CA HIS A 390 14.65 4.77 -14.71
C HIS A 390 13.37 3.91 -14.51
N ILE A 391 13.42 2.90 -13.64
CA ILE A 391 12.28 2.06 -13.24
C ILE A 391 11.77 2.43 -11.85
N LYS A 392 12.64 2.41 -10.82
CA LYS A 392 12.27 2.66 -9.42
C LYS A 392 13.30 3.54 -8.73
N LYS A 393 12.85 4.71 -8.30
CA LYS A 393 13.68 5.72 -7.61
C LYS A 393 13.26 5.91 -6.15
N GLU A 394 11.98 5.64 -5.85
CA GLU A 394 11.36 5.92 -4.57
C GLU A 394 11.87 4.96 -3.49
N ASN A 395 11.72 5.36 -2.23
CA ASN A 395 12.05 4.55 -1.06
C ASN A 395 11.32 3.18 -1.10
N ILE A 396 11.98 2.14 -0.60
CA ILE A 396 11.42 0.80 -0.48
C ILE A 396 10.64 0.71 0.84
N GLY A 397 9.32 0.74 0.73
CA GLY A 397 8.39 0.60 1.84
C GLY A 397 8.01 -0.85 2.14
N LEU A 398 7.13 -1.05 3.13
CA LEU A 398 6.70 -2.36 3.61
C LEU A 398 6.24 -3.32 2.49
N ILE A 399 5.44 -2.84 1.56
CA ILE A 399 4.84 -3.66 0.49
C ILE A 399 5.93 -4.18 -0.45
N GLU A 400 6.85 -3.30 -0.84
CA GLU A 400 7.95 -3.65 -1.74
C GLU A 400 8.95 -4.59 -1.05
N VAL A 401 9.21 -4.37 0.24
CA VAL A 401 10.03 -5.28 1.07
C VAL A 401 9.55 -6.72 0.98
N MET A 402 8.22 -6.94 0.90
CA MET A 402 7.61 -8.26 0.83
C MET A 402 7.58 -8.86 -0.58
N GLY A 403 8.02 -8.12 -1.61
CA GLY A 403 8.14 -8.61 -2.98
C GLY A 403 7.02 -8.19 -3.93
N LEU A 404 6.27 -7.12 -3.61
CA LEU A 404 5.32 -6.51 -4.53
C LEU A 404 5.80 -5.11 -4.94
N ALA A 405 6.23 -4.96 -6.19
CA ALA A 405 6.61 -3.67 -6.75
C ALA A 405 5.39 -2.78 -6.97
N VAL A 406 5.45 -1.56 -6.43
CA VAL A 406 4.50 -0.49 -6.76
C VAL A 406 5.24 0.53 -7.61
N LEU A 407 5.09 0.43 -8.93
CA LEU A 407 5.79 1.24 -9.91
C LEU A 407 4.96 2.45 -10.33
N PRO A 408 5.61 3.58 -10.70
CA PRO A 408 4.92 4.79 -11.09
C PRO A 408 4.14 4.64 -12.41
N SER A 409 3.01 5.34 -12.51
CA SER A 409 2.08 5.30 -13.65
C SER A 409 2.72 5.66 -14.99
N ARG A 410 3.71 6.55 -15.00
CA ARG A 410 4.47 6.93 -16.20
C ARG A 410 5.02 5.72 -16.97
N LEU A 411 5.41 4.66 -16.26
CA LEU A 411 6.00 3.48 -16.88
C LEU A 411 5.06 2.75 -17.84
N LYS A 412 3.75 2.89 -17.71
CA LYS A 412 2.82 2.31 -18.70
C LYS A 412 3.08 2.84 -20.10
N GLN A 413 3.13 4.17 -20.26
CA GLN A 413 3.39 4.80 -21.54
C GLN A 413 4.84 4.63 -21.95
N GLU A 414 5.78 4.84 -21.02
CA GLU A 414 7.21 4.72 -21.30
C GLU A 414 7.59 3.33 -21.82
N LEU A 415 7.09 2.25 -21.21
CA LEU A 415 7.36 0.88 -21.69
C LEU A 415 6.68 0.59 -23.03
N THR A 416 5.50 1.16 -23.28
CA THR A 416 4.82 1.04 -24.58
C THR A 416 5.62 1.69 -25.70
N ASP A 417 6.09 2.91 -25.49
CA ASP A 417 6.88 3.66 -26.45
C ASP A 417 8.28 3.04 -26.63
N LEU A 418 8.85 2.53 -25.53
CA LEU A 418 10.13 1.83 -25.55
C LEU A 418 10.08 0.53 -26.35
N ALA A 419 8.98 -0.27 -26.21
CA ALA A 419 8.77 -1.46 -27.00
C ALA A 419 8.76 -1.14 -28.50
N LYS A 420 8.02 -0.09 -28.88
CA LYS A 420 7.98 0.36 -30.28
C LYS A 420 9.35 0.81 -30.78
N ALA A 421 10.05 1.66 -30.02
CA ALA A 421 11.39 2.14 -30.38
C ALA A 421 12.43 1.00 -30.48
N ALA A 422 12.27 -0.04 -29.64
CA ALA A 422 13.14 -1.22 -29.71
C ALA A 422 12.96 -2.02 -31.00
N VAL A 423 11.70 -2.20 -31.43
CA VAL A 423 11.34 -2.91 -32.68
C VAL A 423 11.74 -2.09 -33.91
N ASP A 424 11.45 -0.80 -33.90
CA ASP A 424 11.74 0.11 -35.03
C ASP A 424 13.23 0.47 -35.14
N GLY A 425 14.07 0.07 -34.17
CA GLY A 425 15.51 0.36 -34.16
C GLY A 425 15.84 1.84 -33.90
N VAL A 426 14.91 2.60 -33.32
CA VAL A 426 15.08 4.05 -33.05
C VAL A 426 16.10 4.27 -31.94
N ASP A 427 17.00 5.26 -32.12
CA ASP A 427 17.86 5.74 -31.05
C ASP A 427 17.08 6.71 -30.15
N ILE A 428 16.94 6.33 -28.89
CA ILE A 428 16.21 7.09 -27.88
C ILE A 428 17.10 7.95 -26.99
N SER A 429 18.42 7.98 -27.23
CA SER A 429 19.40 8.64 -26.31
C SER A 429 19.13 10.13 -26.12
N ALA A 430 18.59 10.81 -27.14
CA ALA A 430 18.25 12.23 -27.10
C ALA A 430 16.78 12.51 -26.77
N ASP A 431 15.96 11.48 -26.53
CA ASP A 431 14.55 11.66 -26.20
C ASP A 431 14.40 12.12 -24.73
N GLU A 432 13.62 13.17 -24.51
CA GLU A 432 13.44 13.77 -23.17
C GLU A 432 12.79 12.80 -22.16
N THR A 433 11.92 11.90 -22.61
CA THR A 433 11.18 10.97 -21.78
C THR A 433 11.86 9.60 -21.70
N LEU A 434 12.29 9.08 -22.86
CA LEU A 434 12.82 7.72 -22.96
C LEU A 434 14.35 7.66 -22.78
N GLY A 435 15.07 8.78 -22.92
CA GLY A 435 16.54 8.81 -22.87
C GLY A 435 17.13 8.18 -21.59
N LYS A 436 16.44 8.28 -20.46
CA LYS A 436 16.82 7.62 -19.20
C LYS A 436 16.84 6.08 -19.28
N HIS A 437 16.14 5.48 -20.25
CA HIS A 437 16.11 4.04 -20.50
C HIS A 437 17.14 3.59 -21.55
N ALA A 438 17.81 4.53 -22.23
CA ALA A 438 18.70 4.21 -23.33
C ALA A 438 19.85 3.26 -22.97
N PRO A 439 20.57 3.42 -21.84
CA PRO A 439 21.60 2.47 -21.43
C PRO A 439 21.05 1.06 -21.20
N TRP A 440 19.90 0.96 -20.54
CA TRP A 440 19.21 -0.30 -20.27
C TRP A 440 18.76 -0.99 -21.57
N LEU A 441 18.10 -0.26 -22.48
CA LEU A 441 17.71 -0.81 -23.78
C LEU A 441 18.90 -1.28 -24.60
N ALA A 442 20.03 -0.55 -24.56
CA ALA A 442 21.25 -0.96 -25.26
C ALA A 442 21.81 -2.29 -24.73
N GLU A 443 21.76 -2.53 -23.42
CA GLU A 443 22.12 -3.84 -22.84
C GLU A 443 21.15 -4.95 -23.26
N LEU A 444 19.84 -4.68 -23.22
CA LEU A 444 18.84 -5.66 -23.62
C LEU A 444 18.99 -6.08 -25.09
N LYS A 445 19.32 -5.15 -26.00
CA LYS A 445 19.57 -5.44 -27.43
C LYS A 445 20.79 -6.34 -27.67
N LYS A 446 21.69 -6.52 -26.71
CA LYS A 446 22.78 -7.51 -26.81
C LYS A 446 22.30 -8.94 -26.57
N THR A 447 21.21 -9.11 -25.83
CA THR A 447 20.67 -10.42 -25.41
C THR A 447 19.44 -10.80 -26.19
N TYR A 448 18.59 -9.83 -26.55
CA TYR A 448 17.28 -10.06 -27.16
C TYR A 448 17.18 -9.46 -28.57
N THR A 449 16.47 -10.15 -29.42
CA THR A 449 15.97 -9.62 -30.70
C THR A 449 14.52 -9.18 -30.48
N PHE A 450 14.26 -7.89 -30.58
CA PHE A 450 12.94 -7.32 -30.39
C PHE A 450 12.08 -7.43 -31.65
N THR A 451 10.86 -7.92 -31.48
CA THR A 451 9.83 -8.00 -32.54
C THR A 451 8.52 -7.41 -32.00
N GLY A 452 7.57 -7.13 -32.91
CA GLY A 452 6.25 -6.64 -32.49
C GLY A 452 5.49 -7.59 -31.55
N GLU A 453 5.84 -8.88 -31.56
CA GLU A 453 5.17 -9.91 -30.74
C GLU A 453 5.78 -10.04 -29.33
N ASN A 454 7.12 -9.86 -29.20
CA ASN A 454 7.82 -10.16 -27.93
C ASN A 454 8.32 -8.94 -27.15
N ALA A 455 8.35 -7.76 -27.76
CA ALA A 455 9.00 -6.58 -27.18
C ALA A 455 8.45 -6.21 -25.80
N MET A 456 7.12 -6.16 -25.67
CA MET A 456 6.49 -5.82 -24.40
C MET A 456 6.75 -6.88 -23.33
N GLU A 457 6.66 -8.17 -23.67
CA GLU A 457 6.91 -9.27 -22.75
C GLU A 457 8.34 -9.22 -22.20
N ILE A 458 9.34 -9.02 -23.08
CA ILE A 458 10.74 -8.85 -22.66
C ILE A 458 10.87 -7.68 -21.68
N LEU A 459 10.32 -6.51 -22.01
CA LEU A 459 10.41 -5.33 -21.15
C LEU A 459 9.74 -5.53 -19.79
N LEU A 460 8.60 -6.22 -19.73
CA LEU A 460 7.92 -6.54 -18.47
C LEU A 460 8.78 -7.48 -17.61
N GLN A 461 9.35 -8.54 -18.19
CA GLN A 461 10.22 -9.48 -17.46
C GLN A 461 11.50 -8.78 -16.98
N GLU A 462 12.15 -7.99 -17.82
CA GLU A 462 13.35 -7.26 -17.45
C GLU A 462 13.06 -6.13 -16.41
N THR A 463 11.87 -5.53 -16.45
CA THR A 463 11.40 -4.62 -15.37
C THR A 463 11.32 -5.35 -14.03
N GLY A 464 10.80 -6.57 -14.00
CA GLY A 464 10.78 -7.41 -12.82
C GLY A 464 12.17 -7.74 -12.28
N LYS A 465 13.12 -8.01 -13.18
CA LYS A 465 14.53 -8.23 -12.85
C LYS A 465 15.18 -6.98 -12.25
N VAL A 466 14.89 -5.78 -12.78
CA VAL A 466 15.33 -4.51 -12.19
C VAL A 466 14.76 -4.35 -10.79
N PHE A 467 13.50 -4.70 -10.55
CA PHE A 467 12.92 -4.63 -9.20
C PHE A 467 13.58 -5.59 -8.21
N ALA A 468 13.91 -6.82 -8.61
CA ALA A 468 14.67 -7.73 -7.75
C ALA A 468 16.04 -7.12 -7.37
N ALA A 469 16.75 -6.52 -8.34
CA ALA A 469 18.01 -5.83 -8.09
C ALA A 469 17.85 -4.58 -7.21
N VAL A 470 16.71 -3.88 -7.30
CA VAL A 470 16.37 -2.78 -6.39
C VAL A 470 16.23 -3.27 -4.93
N LEU A 471 15.64 -4.44 -4.70
CA LEU A 471 15.58 -5.02 -3.35
C LEU A 471 16.96 -5.47 -2.86
N GLU A 472 17.84 -5.94 -3.75
CA GLU A 472 19.24 -6.25 -3.42
C GLU A 472 20.02 -4.99 -3.03
N ASP A 473 19.82 -3.87 -3.74
CA ASP A 473 20.40 -2.57 -3.34
C ASP A 473 19.93 -2.15 -1.95
N ALA A 474 18.64 -2.35 -1.64
CA ALA A 474 18.04 -2.01 -0.36
C ALA A 474 18.41 -2.99 0.77
N GLY A 475 18.93 -4.16 0.46
CA GLY A 475 19.40 -5.16 1.43
C GLY A 475 20.69 -4.72 2.12
N VAL A 476 20.71 -4.80 3.45
CA VAL A 476 21.88 -4.41 4.26
C VAL A 476 23.04 -5.39 4.07
N TYR A 477 22.78 -6.66 4.29
CA TYR A 477 23.74 -7.72 4.03
C TYR A 477 23.50 -8.32 2.64
N LYS A 478 24.41 -8.08 1.72
CA LYS A 478 24.29 -8.53 0.33
C LYS A 478 24.36 -10.07 0.24
N ASN A 479 23.71 -10.63 -0.77
CA ASN A 479 23.72 -12.08 -1.04
C ASN A 479 25.04 -12.57 -1.67
N THR A 480 26.17 -12.13 -1.07
CA THR A 480 27.51 -12.57 -1.38
C THR A 480 28.08 -13.37 -0.21
N PRO A 481 29.16 -14.15 -0.39
CA PRO A 481 29.81 -14.85 0.72
C PRO A 481 30.18 -13.92 1.88
N GLU A 482 30.67 -12.72 1.58
CA GLU A 482 31.06 -11.68 2.55
C GLU A 482 29.86 -11.12 3.30
N GLY A 483 28.77 -10.78 2.57
CA GLY A 483 27.53 -10.26 3.15
C GLY A 483 26.84 -11.30 4.04
N ARG A 484 26.79 -12.56 3.59
CA ARG A 484 26.27 -13.68 4.40
C ARG A 484 27.10 -13.93 5.65
N ALA A 485 28.43 -13.85 5.56
CA ALA A 485 29.32 -13.96 6.73
C ALA A 485 29.09 -12.79 7.71
N ALA A 486 28.88 -11.57 7.20
CA ALA A 486 28.56 -10.40 8.02
C ALA A 486 27.19 -10.56 8.72
N PHE A 487 26.19 -11.08 8.04
CA PHE A 487 24.88 -11.34 8.65
C PHE A 487 24.97 -12.36 9.79
N LEU A 488 25.74 -13.42 9.61
CA LEU A 488 25.99 -14.41 10.67
C LEU A 488 26.79 -13.81 11.85
N ARG A 489 27.74 -12.88 11.59
CA ARG A 489 28.43 -12.16 12.66
C ARG A 489 27.45 -11.32 13.48
N PHE A 490 26.52 -10.61 12.82
CA PHE A 490 25.47 -9.89 13.52
C PHE A 490 24.60 -10.81 14.38
N ALA A 491 24.09 -11.93 13.81
CA ALA A 491 23.30 -12.90 14.57
C ALA A 491 24.05 -13.45 15.80
N ALA A 492 25.34 -13.76 15.64
CA ALA A 492 26.19 -14.19 16.75
C ALA A 492 26.48 -13.07 17.77
N TYR A 493 26.45 -11.80 17.33
CA TYR A 493 26.59 -10.66 18.23
C TYR A 493 25.33 -10.47 19.09
N VAL A 494 24.14 -10.62 18.50
CA VAL A 494 22.85 -10.63 19.23
C VAL A 494 22.82 -11.69 20.33
N ASP A 495 23.40 -12.88 20.06
CA ASP A 495 23.44 -13.97 21.05
C ASP A 495 24.28 -13.65 22.27
N ARG A 496 25.29 -12.78 22.11
CA ARG A 496 26.22 -12.37 23.18
C ARG A 496 25.75 -11.12 23.94
N ALA A 497 24.94 -10.26 23.29
CA ALA A 497 24.35 -9.07 23.89
C ALA A 497 23.17 -9.45 24.81
#